data_f2cd956310840137e1b6073d7f3f71e9
#
_entry.id   f2cd956310840137e1b6073d7f3f71e9
#
_cell.length_a   1.000
_cell.length_b   1.000
_cell.length_c   1.000
_cell.angle_alpha   90.00
_cell.angle_beta   90.00
_cell.angle_gamma   90.00
#
_symmetry.space_group_name_H-M   'P 1'
#
loop_
_entity.id
_entity.type
_entity.pdbx_description
1 polymer ?
#
loop_
_entity_poly.entity_id
_entity_poly.type
_entity_poly.pdbx_seq_one_letter_code
_entity_poly.pdbx_strand_id
1 'polypeptide(L)'
;MGIIAFFFKDRPRKHLIGNPDEVNLSFSEIVSTLRQALTSSNALILTIAGGVLYHVALGAAVFEQLWYAQERGFERSEIAQLTGIIGVVAGLAGNLFGGLMSDWWLRTFNQGRPMFLFWLTLLLLPLGIIYRFVEPNTFIFWLGVVIGYFQLGCFYGPTFSTVQELVPPKIRATVVAFYILCLNLIGLTFGSLGGGIFTDLLRSFDVAEPYTIMLVTFSLIAGLAIPCYYFGGKIYESDRKRLLEEFNN
;
A
#
# COMPACT_ATOMS: atom_id res chain seq x y z
N MET A 1 -4.40 -20.08 -4.54
CA MET A 1 -5.70 -19.46 -4.19
C MET A 1 -6.88 -20.04 -4.98
N GLY A 2 -6.77 -20.40 -6.28
CA GLY A 2 -7.90 -20.92 -7.08
C GLY A 2 -8.52 -22.24 -6.61
N ILE A 3 -7.76 -23.14 -6.02
CA ILE A 3 -8.26 -24.48 -5.61
C ILE A 3 -9.23 -24.38 -4.41
N ILE A 4 -9.02 -23.43 -3.50
CA ILE A 4 -9.87 -23.25 -2.32
C ILE A 4 -11.26 -22.69 -2.72
N ALA A 5 -11.34 -21.92 -3.80
CA ALA A 5 -12.60 -21.35 -4.29
C ALA A 5 -13.61 -22.44 -4.72
N PHE A 6 -13.15 -23.60 -5.16
CA PHE A 6 -14.03 -24.72 -5.53
C PHE A 6 -14.77 -25.36 -4.35
N PHE A 7 -14.31 -25.14 -3.12
CA PHE A 7 -14.94 -25.68 -1.91
C PHE A 7 -15.96 -24.73 -1.27
N PHE A 8 -16.03 -23.49 -1.71
CA PHE A 8 -17.04 -22.54 -1.24
C PHE A 8 -18.31 -22.65 -2.09
N LYS A 9 -19.36 -23.21 -1.52
CA LYS A 9 -20.68 -23.19 -2.13
C LYS A 9 -21.23 -21.77 -2.07
N ASP A 10 -21.36 -21.13 -3.24
CA ASP A 10 -21.98 -19.80 -3.34
C ASP A 10 -23.39 -19.86 -2.73
N ARG A 11 -23.62 -19.07 -1.69
CA ARG A 11 -24.97 -18.87 -1.18
C ARG A 11 -25.73 -18.05 -2.23
N PRO A 12 -26.91 -18.52 -2.72
CA PRO A 12 -27.68 -17.73 -3.65
C PRO A 12 -27.99 -16.37 -3.00
N ARG A 13 -27.57 -15.30 -3.66
CA ARG A 13 -27.83 -13.90 -3.26
C ARG A 13 -29.32 -13.61 -3.43
N LYS A 14 -30.13 -13.97 -2.40
CA LYS A 14 -31.60 -13.87 -2.43
C LYS A 14 -32.16 -12.43 -2.52
N HIS A 15 -31.33 -11.38 -2.52
CA HIS A 15 -31.80 -9.99 -2.46
C HIS A 15 -31.12 -9.03 -3.45
N LEU A 16 -30.52 -9.52 -4.54
CA LEU A 16 -30.03 -8.67 -5.61
C LEU A 16 -30.67 -9.04 -6.95
N ILE A 17 -31.96 -9.39 -6.93
CA ILE A 17 -32.80 -9.39 -8.14
C ILE A 17 -33.41 -7.98 -8.23
N GLY A 18 -32.59 -6.98 -8.37
CA GLY A 18 -32.87 -5.80 -9.14
C GLY A 18 -32.44 -6.16 -10.58
N ASN A 19 -33.22 -5.71 -11.54
CA ASN A 19 -33.10 -5.94 -12.97
C ASN A 19 -31.64 -6.14 -13.43
N PRO A 20 -31.32 -7.22 -14.21
CA PRO A 20 -29.99 -7.41 -14.80
C PRO A 20 -29.57 -6.31 -15.78
N ASP A 21 -30.50 -5.44 -16.16
CA ASP A 21 -30.30 -4.37 -17.15
C ASP A 21 -29.76 -3.07 -16.56
N GLU A 22 -29.45 -3.00 -15.29
CA GLU A 22 -29.05 -1.79 -14.62
C GLU A 22 -27.66 -1.88 -14.04
N VAL A 23 -26.70 -1.41 -14.71
CA VAL A 23 -25.69 -0.42 -14.34
C VAL A 23 -24.65 -0.31 -15.47
N ASN A 24 -25.07 0.08 -16.63
CA ASN A 24 -24.17 0.76 -17.56
C ASN A 24 -24.05 2.22 -17.10
N LEU A 25 -23.32 2.46 -15.99
CA LEU A 25 -22.95 3.81 -15.61
C LEU A 25 -22.17 4.43 -16.74
N SER A 26 -22.65 5.54 -17.27
CA SER A 26 -21.89 6.32 -18.24
C SER A 26 -20.59 6.81 -17.59
N PHE A 27 -19.57 7.06 -18.39
CA PHE A 27 -18.30 7.57 -17.87
C PHE A 27 -18.47 8.82 -16.99
N SER A 28 -19.39 9.71 -17.39
CA SER A 28 -19.72 10.93 -16.63
C SER A 28 -20.32 10.62 -15.25
N GLU A 29 -21.15 9.59 -15.14
CA GLU A 29 -21.72 9.13 -13.86
C GLU A 29 -20.67 8.49 -12.96
N ILE A 30 -19.73 7.72 -13.52
CA ILE A 30 -18.60 7.19 -12.76
C ILE A 30 -17.75 8.34 -12.19
N VAL A 31 -17.42 9.34 -13.01
CA VAL A 31 -16.62 10.49 -12.57
C VAL A 31 -17.35 11.31 -11.51
N SER A 32 -18.65 11.56 -11.69
CA SER A 32 -19.46 12.29 -10.70
C SER A 32 -19.56 11.55 -9.36
N THR A 33 -19.74 10.23 -9.42
CA THR A 33 -19.79 9.36 -8.24
C THR A 33 -18.45 9.34 -7.49
N LEU A 34 -17.34 9.21 -8.22
CA LEU A 34 -16.00 9.29 -7.64
C LEU A 34 -15.74 10.65 -7.01
N ARG A 35 -16.08 11.72 -7.70
CA ARG A 35 -15.95 13.08 -7.15
C ARG A 35 -16.75 13.23 -5.86
N GLN A 36 -17.98 12.78 -5.83
CA GLN A 36 -18.83 12.82 -4.63
C GLN A 36 -18.18 12.01 -3.50
N ALA A 37 -17.73 10.77 -3.74
CA ALA A 37 -17.08 9.95 -2.74
C ALA A 37 -15.83 10.63 -2.15
N LEU A 38 -14.98 11.18 -3.01
CA LEU A 38 -13.75 11.86 -2.59
C LEU A 38 -14.03 13.15 -1.80
N THR A 39 -15.06 13.92 -2.19
CA THR A 39 -15.42 15.14 -1.46
C THR A 39 -16.15 14.88 -0.15
N SER A 40 -16.72 13.69 0.03
CA SER A 40 -17.46 13.32 1.24
C SER A 40 -16.57 12.90 2.41
N SER A 41 -15.32 12.50 2.17
CA SER A 41 -14.42 12.02 3.24
C SER A 41 -12.97 12.42 3.04
N ASN A 42 -12.49 13.27 3.94
CA ASN A 42 -11.07 13.62 4.00
C ASN A 42 -10.19 12.43 4.43
N ALA A 43 -10.72 11.54 5.28
CA ALA A 43 -10.02 10.31 5.67
C ALA A 43 -9.79 9.39 4.46
N LEU A 44 -10.74 9.33 3.53
CA LEU A 44 -10.61 8.58 2.28
C LEU A 44 -9.49 9.16 1.40
N ILE A 45 -9.49 10.48 1.16
CA ILE A 45 -8.46 11.15 0.36
C ILE A 45 -7.08 10.93 0.97
N LEU A 46 -6.93 11.12 2.28
CA LEU A 46 -5.65 10.95 2.98
C LEU A 46 -5.17 9.49 2.92
N THR A 47 -6.08 8.51 3.02
CA THR A 47 -5.73 7.09 2.87
C THR A 47 -5.25 6.78 1.46
N ILE A 48 -5.92 7.30 0.43
CA ILE A 48 -5.53 7.14 -0.97
C ILE A 48 -4.17 7.80 -1.22
N ALA A 49 -3.99 9.05 -0.78
CA ALA A 49 -2.73 9.78 -0.94
C ALA A 49 -1.56 9.07 -0.24
N GLY A 50 -1.76 8.62 1.01
CA GLY A 50 -0.75 7.84 1.73
C GLY A 50 -0.41 6.53 1.02
N GLY A 51 -1.42 5.85 0.47
CA GLY A 51 -1.22 4.63 -0.33
C GLY A 51 -0.42 4.88 -1.60
N VAL A 52 -0.71 5.95 -2.32
CA VAL A 52 0.04 6.34 -3.53
C VAL A 52 1.50 6.66 -3.20
N LEU A 53 1.75 7.46 -2.16
CA LEU A 53 3.10 7.80 -1.71
C LEU A 53 3.90 6.54 -1.31
N TYR A 54 3.27 5.60 -0.61
CA TYR A 54 3.89 4.31 -0.28
C TYR A 54 4.23 3.50 -1.55
N HIS A 55 3.34 3.50 -2.56
CA HIS A 55 3.56 2.81 -3.83
C HIS A 55 4.64 3.43 -4.70
N VAL A 56 5.02 4.69 -4.48
CA VAL A 56 6.18 5.30 -5.13
C VAL A 56 7.46 4.55 -4.73
N ALA A 57 7.67 4.24 -3.44
CA ALA A 57 8.81 3.42 -3.04
C ALA A 57 8.71 1.98 -3.57
N LEU A 58 7.50 1.40 -3.60
CA LEU A 58 7.29 0.07 -4.17
C LEU A 58 7.63 0.03 -5.68
N GLY A 59 7.31 1.09 -6.42
CA GLY A 59 7.71 1.24 -7.83
C GLY A 59 9.23 1.31 -7.98
N ALA A 60 9.95 2.02 -7.11
CA ALA A 60 11.41 2.06 -7.10
C ALA A 60 12.03 0.72 -6.67
N ALA A 61 11.34 -0.10 -5.88
CA ALA A 61 11.81 -1.40 -5.42
C ALA A 61 12.05 -2.41 -6.56
N VAL A 62 11.57 -2.17 -7.78
CA VAL A 62 11.91 -2.99 -8.97
C VAL A 62 13.43 -3.01 -9.24
N PHE A 63 14.16 -2.01 -8.76
CA PHE A 63 15.61 -1.93 -8.86
C PHE A 63 16.36 -2.62 -7.72
N GLU A 64 15.68 -3.17 -6.71
CA GLU A 64 16.34 -3.84 -5.57
C GLU A 64 17.20 -5.02 -5.99
N GLN A 65 16.78 -5.80 -6.99
CA GLN A 65 17.59 -6.92 -7.48
C GLN A 65 18.91 -6.44 -8.12
N LEU A 66 18.89 -5.27 -8.80
CA LEU A 66 20.09 -4.66 -9.33
C LEU A 66 20.98 -4.09 -8.22
N TRP A 67 20.38 -3.50 -7.19
CA TRP A 67 21.07 -3.02 -6.00
C TRP A 67 21.81 -4.14 -5.28
N TYR A 68 21.14 -5.26 -5.03
CA TYR A 68 21.78 -6.44 -4.40
C TYR A 68 22.99 -6.94 -5.21
N ALA A 69 22.84 -7.02 -6.53
CA ALA A 69 23.89 -7.60 -7.37
C ALA A 69 25.05 -6.61 -7.63
N GLN A 70 24.77 -5.33 -7.86
CA GLN A 70 25.78 -4.36 -8.32
C GLN A 70 26.45 -3.60 -7.17
N GLU A 71 25.72 -3.34 -6.08
CA GLU A 71 26.25 -2.55 -4.97
C GLU A 71 26.49 -3.37 -3.70
N ARG A 72 25.87 -4.55 -3.58
CA ARG A 72 26.02 -5.43 -2.40
C ARG A 72 26.76 -6.74 -2.71
N GLY A 73 27.11 -7.00 -3.97
CA GLY A 73 27.97 -8.10 -4.38
C GLY A 73 27.33 -9.49 -4.35
N PHE A 74 25.98 -9.56 -4.27
CA PHE A 74 25.28 -10.85 -4.32
C PHE A 74 25.24 -11.42 -5.74
N GLU A 75 25.28 -12.75 -5.85
CA GLU A 75 24.98 -13.43 -7.10
C GLU A 75 23.47 -13.31 -7.40
N ARG A 76 23.11 -13.01 -8.66
CA ARG A 76 21.74 -12.66 -9.06
C ARG A 76 20.73 -13.78 -8.80
N SER A 77 21.08 -15.01 -9.11
CA SER A 77 20.17 -16.14 -8.95
C SER A 77 19.97 -16.49 -7.48
N GLU A 78 21.03 -16.43 -6.69
CA GLU A 78 20.99 -16.69 -5.26
C GLU A 78 20.12 -15.69 -4.51
N ILE A 79 20.38 -14.39 -4.72
CA ILE A 79 19.61 -13.34 -4.04
C ILE A 79 18.15 -13.31 -4.48
N ALA A 80 17.85 -13.62 -5.76
CA ALA A 80 16.48 -13.71 -6.23
C ALA A 80 15.69 -14.85 -5.56
N GLN A 81 16.34 -16.01 -5.33
CA GLN A 81 15.73 -17.13 -4.62
C GLN A 81 15.49 -16.79 -3.15
N LEU A 82 16.50 -16.23 -2.46
CA LEU A 82 16.41 -15.85 -1.04
C LEU A 82 15.33 -14.80 -0.82
N THR A 83 15.34 -13.71 -1.60
CA THR A 83 14.33 -12.64 -1.47
C THR A 83 12.94 -13.12 -1.89
N GLY A 84 12.84 -14.04 -2.85
CA GLY A 84 11.59 -14.70 -3.22
C GLY A 84 10.98 -15.48 -2.05
N ILE A 85 11.78 -16.31 -1.36
CA ILE A 85 11.32 -17.06 -0.18
C ILE A 85 10.95 -16.13 0.96
N ILE A 86 11.81 -15.14 1.27
CA ILE A 86 11.54 -14.13 2.30
C ILE A 86 10.26 -13.36 1.96
N GLY A 87 10.10 -12.97 0.71
CA GLY A 87 8.91 -12.23 0.24
C GLY A 87 7.62 -12.99 0.45
N VAL A 88 7.62 -14.29 0.16
CA VAL A 88 6.44 -15.15 0.41
C VAL A 88 6.16 -15.26 1.91
N VAL A 89 7.15 -15.63 2.71
CA VAL A 89 6.97 -15.89 4.15
C VAL A 89 6.65 -14.60 4.91
N ALA A 90 7.48 -13.57 4.75
CA ALA A 90 7.30 -12.30 5.44
C ALA A 90 6.08 -11.54 4.92
N GLY A 91 5.81 -11.59 3.60
CA GLY A 91 4.63 -10.96 3.02
C GLY A 91 3.31 -11.59 3.50
N LEU A 92 3.23 -12.92 3.59
CA LEU A 92 2.06 -13.60 4.16
C LEU A 92 1.90 -13.29 5.66
N ALA A 93 2.99 -13.36 6.43
CA ALA A 93 2.97 -13.01 7.85
C ALA A 93 2.53 -11.53 8.05
N GLY A 94 3.07 -10.62 7.24
CA GLY A 94 2.69 -9.21 7.24
C GLY A 94 1.22 -8.98 6.91
N ASN A 95 0.68 -9.70 5.92
CA ASN A 95 -0.73 -9.57 5.52
C ASN A 95 -1.68 -10.01 6.66
N LEU A 96 -1.38 -11.14 7.29
CA LEU A 96 -2.14 -11.60 8.46
C LEU A 96 -2.01 -10.64 9.64
N PHE A 97 -0.80 -10.22 9.96
CA PHE A 97 -0.53 -9.29 11.05
C PHE A 97 -1.20 -7.92 10.80
N GLY A 98 -1.04 -7.36 9.60
CA GLY A 98 -1.62 -6.07 9.22
C GLY A 98 -3.14 -6.06 9.33
N GLY A 99 -3.80 -7.13 8.85
CA GLY A 99 -5.25 -7.28 8.99
C GLY A 99 -5.68 -7.37 10.46
N LEU A 100 -5.14 -8.33 11.21
CA LEU A 100 -5.51 -8.56 12.61
C LEU A 100 -5.20 -7.37 13.52
N MET A 101 -4.00 -6.80 13.40
CA MET A 101 -3.54 -5.70 14.25
C MET A 101 -4.27 -4.39 13.95
N SER A 102 -4.56 -4.10 12.69
CA SER A 102 -5.34 -2.90 12.35
C SER A 102 -6.80 -3.00 12.82
N ASP A 103 -7.40 -4.20 12.80
CA ASP A 103 -8.73 -4.44 13.33
C ASP A 103 -8.74 -4.34 14.85
N TRP A 104 -7.74 -4.92 15.51
CA TRP A 104 -7.55 -4.78 16.95
C TRP A 104 -7.36 -3.31 17.36
N TRP A 105 -6.54 -2.56 16.61
CA TRP A 105 -6.31 -1.12 16.83
C TRP A 105 -7.62 -0.32 16.77
N LEU A 106 -8.40 -0.54 15.70
CA LEU A 106 -9.69 0.13 15.52
C LEU A 106 -10.63 -0.13 16.70
N ARG A 107 -10.72 -1.39 17.16
CA ARG A 107 -11.62 -1.78 18.27
C ARG A 107 -11.17 -1.27 19.63
N THR A 108 -9.85 -1.19 19.85
CA THR A 108 -9.29 -0.87 21.16
C THR A 108 -9.18 0.64 21.38
N PHE A 109 -8.73 1.36 20.35
CA PHE A 109 -8.43 2.80 20.47
C PHE A 109 -9.49 3.69 19.82
N ASN A 110 -10.46 3.10 19.14
CA ASN A 110 -11.51 3.84 18.41
C ASN A 110 -10.93 4.85 17.40
N GLN A 111 -9.77 4.52 16.83
CA GLN A 111 -9.07 5.29 15.80
C GLN A 111 -9.01 4.47 14.52
N GLY A 112 -9.10 5.14 13.37
CA GLY A 112 -9.11 4.47 12.06
C GLY A 112 -7.87 3.60 11.83
N ARG A 113 -8.01 2.56 10.99
CA ARG A 113 -6.87 1.70 10.59
C ARG A 113 -5.69 2.45 9.99
N PRO A 114 -5.83 3.63 9.34
CA PRO A 114 -4.67 4.43 8.95
C PRO A 114 -3.77 4.82 10.11
N MET A 115 -4.28 4.96 11.34
CA MET A 115 -3.44 5.23 12.51
C MET A 115 -2.51 4.06 12.84
N PHE A 116 -2.93 2.82 12.63
CA PHE A 116 -2.03 1.66 12.71
C PHE A 116 -0.92 1.76 11.66
N LEU A 117 -1.25 2.12 10.41
CA LEU A 117 -0.25 2.32 9.35
C LEU A 117 0.71 3.47 9.65
N PHE A 118 0.23 4.54 10.30
CA PHE A 118 1.09 5.62 10.78
C PHE A 118 2.18 5.07 11.70
N TRP A 119 1.81 4.35 12.76
CA TRP A 119 2.78 3.78 13.70
C TRP A 119 3.68 2.75 13.06
N LEU A 120 3.12 1.86 12.24
CA LEU A 120 3.90 0.86 11.52
C LEU A 120 4.98 1.51 10.65
N THR A 121 4.59 2.49 9.82
CA THR A 121 5.52 3.17 8.91
C THR A 121 6.53 4.00 9.68
N LEU A 122 6.12 4.74 10.71
CA LEU A 122 7.02 5.55 11.54
C LEU A 122 8.10 4.71 12.22
N LEU A 123 7.74 3.52 12.74
CA LEU A 123 8.67 2.65 13.45
C LEU A 123 9.58 1.87 12.51
N LEU A 124 9.08 1.44 11.35
CA LEU A 124 9.84 0.57 10.44
C LEU A 124 10.66 1.35 9.39
N LEU A 125 10.27 2.59 9.05
CA LEU A 125 10.98 3.40 8.06
C LEU A 125 12.47 3.60 8.39
N PRO A 126 12.88 3.92 9.64
CA PRO A 126 14.30 4.07 9.95
C PRO A 126 15.10 2.80 9.65
N LEU A 127 14.58 1.63 10.00
CA LEU A 127 15.25 0.35 9.71
C LEU A 127 15.27 0.05 8.21
N GLY A 128 14.18 0.38 7.50
CA GLY A 128 14.08 0.31 6.04
C GLY A 128 15.08 1.22 5.29
N ILE A 129 15.66 2.21 5.98
CA ILE A 129 16.73 3.06 5.47
C ILE A 129 18.09 2.54 5.92
N ILE A 130 18.27 2.26 7.22
CA ILE A 130 19.56 1.90 7.82
C ILE A 130 20.15 0.63 7.20
N TYR A 131 19.33 -0.39 6.92
CA TYR A 131 19.85 -1.66 6.38
C TYR A 131 20.52 -1.50 5.01
N ARG A 132 20.25 -0.43 4.28
CA ARG A 132 20.85 -0.16 2.98
C ARG A 132 22.30 0.32 3.08
N PHE A 133 22.72 0.77 4.27
CA PHE A 133 24.07 1.29 4.53
C PHE A 133 24.97 0.32 5.32
N VAL A 134 24.42 -0.81 5.77
CA VAL A 134 25.21 -1.81 6.50
C VAL A 134 25.80 -2.84 5.53
N GLU A 135 26.86 -3.51 5.99
CA GLU A 135 27.50 -4.58 5.22
C GLU A 135 26.55 -5.74 4.93
N PRO A 136 26.63 -6.30 3.70
CA PRO A 136 25.89 -7.50 3.34
C PRO A 136 26.12 -8.65 4.35
N ASN A 137 25.11 -9.52 4.48
CA ASN A 137 25.15 -10.68 5.38
C ASN A 137 25.19 -10.38 6.89
N THR A 138 25.08 -9.09 7.30
CA THR A 138 24.87 -8.75 8.71
C THR A 138 23.42 -9.03 9.14
N PHE A 139 23.21 -9.21 10.45
CA PHE A 139 21.86 -9.39 10.99
C PHE A 139 20.93 -8.22 10.64
N ILE A 140 21.42 -6.97 10.71
CA ILE A 140 20.64 -5.76 10.41
C ILE A 140 20.27 -5.73 8.92
N PHE A 141 21.14 -6.17 8.02
CA PHE A 141 20.86 -6.26 6.59
C PHE A 141 19.65 -7.18 6.34
N TRP A 142 19.70 -8.42 6.81
CA TRP A 142 18.63 -9.38 6.60
C TRP A 142 17.35 -9.03 7.33
N LEU A 143 17.45 -8.44 8.51
CA LEU A 143 16.30 -7.91 9.24
C LEU A 143 15.59 -6.82 8.43
N GLY A 144 16.34 -5.91 7.80
CA GLY A 144 15.79 -4.88 6.93
C GLY A 144 15.06 -5.45 5.72
N VAL A 145 15.65 -6.46 5.06
CA VAL A 145 15.01 -7.18 3.94
C VAL A 145 13.69 -7.82 4.36
N VAL A 146 13.70 -8.57 5.48
CA VAL A 146 12.48 -9.22 6.01
C VAL A 146 11.41 -8.20 6.35
N ILE A 147 11.79 -7.10 7.01
CA ILE A 147 10.85 -6.04 7.41
C ILE A 147 10.27 -5.31 6.19
N GLY A 148 11.03 -5.11 5.12
CA GLY A 148 10.51 -4.53 3.90
C GLY A 148 9.34 -5.33 3.32
N TYR A 149 9.50 -6.64 3.16
CA TYR A 149 8.44 -7.53 2.68
C TYR A 149 7.28 -7.67 3.68
N PHE A 150 7.58 -7.72 4.97
CA PHE A 150 6.57 -7.75 6.03
C PHE A 150 5.71 -6.50 6.03
N GLN A 151 6.31 -5.31 5.95
CA GLN A 151 5.62 -4.04 5.91
C GLN A 151 4.73 -3.93 4.66
N LEU A 152 5.22 -4.39 3.51
CA LEU A 152 4.42 -4.46 2.29
C LEU A 152 3.18 -5.34 2.48
N GLY A 153 3.31 -6.49 3.12
CA GLY A 153 2.16 -7.34 3.47
C GLY A 153 1.17 -6.63 4.39
N CYS A 154 1.65 -5.92 5.41
CA CYS A 154 0.81 -5.21 6.37
C CYS A 154 -0.02 -4.07 5.74
N PHE A 155 0.38 -3.55 4.59
CA PHE A 155 -0.21 -2.37 3.97
C PHE A 155 -1.62 -2.61 3.43
N TYR A 156 -1.84 -3.70 2.69
CA TYR A 156 -3.04 -3.86 1.87
C TYR A 156 -4.33 -4.03 2.67
N GLY A 157 -4.32 -4.87 3.69
CA GLY A 157 -5.50 -5.11 4.53
C GLY A 157 -6.11 -3.82 5.09
N PRO A 158 -5.36 -3.05 5.88
CA PRO A 158 -5.84 -1.80 6.49
C PRO A 158 -6.31 -0.75 5.49
N THR A 159 -5.57 -0.55 4.38
CA THR A 159 -5.92 0.48 3.39
C THR A 159 -7.19 0.13 2.62
N PHE A 160 -7.30 -1.12 2.12
CA PHE A 160 -8.49 -1.55 1.40
C PHE A 160 -9.73 -1.58 2.29
N SER A 161 -9.60 -2.04 3.54
CA SER A 161 -10.70 -1.99 4.51
C SER A 161 -11.17 -0.56 4.76
N THR A 162 -10.22 0.38 4.96
CA THR A 162 -10.55 1.80 5.16
C THR A 162 -11.28 2.39 3.96
N VAL A 163 -10.78 2.16 2.74
CA VAL A 163 -11.41 2.66 1.51
C VAL A 163 -12.82 2.11 1.35
N GLN A 164 -13.04 0.83 1.66
CA GLN A 164 -14.37 0.21 1.54
C GLN A 164 -15.37 0.68 2.60
N GLU A 165 -14.90 1.01 3.80
CA GLU A 165 -15.76 1.44 4.90
C GLU A 165 -16.17 2.91 4.83
N LEU A 166 -15.38 3.73 4.14
CA LEU A 166 -15.63 5.16 3.96
C LEU A 166 -16.48 5.47 2.71
N VAL A 167 -17.08 4.45 2.10
CA VAL A 167 -17.95 4.63 0.92
C VAL A 167 -19.19 3.74 1.00
N PRO A 168 -20.32 4.19 0.39
CA PRO A 168 -21.55 3.40 0.31
C PRO A 168 -21.32 2.06 -0.39
N PRO A 169 -22.06 1.00 0.01
CA PRO A 169 -21.94 -0.33 -0.62
C PRO A 169 -22.08 -0.32 -2.14
N LYS A 170 -22.96 0.55 -2.68
CA LYS A 170 -23.24 0.65 -4.12
C LYS A 170 -22.05 1.06 -4.96
N ILE A 171 -21.11 1.87 -4.41
CA ILE A 171 -19.96 2.42 -5.15
C ILE A 171 -18.62 1.85 -4.71
N ARG A 172 -18.59 0.92 -3.74
CA ARG A 172 -17.35 0.33 -3.21
C ARG A 172 -16.43 -0.21 -4.30
N ALA A 173 -16.98 -0.97 -5.22
CA ALA A 173 -16.19 -1.56 -6.31
C ALA A 173 -15.54 -0.49 -7.17
N THR A 174 -16.26 0.57 -7.50
CA THR A 174 -15.77 1.71 -8.31
C THR A 174 -14.65 2.46 -7.59
N VAL A 175 -14.83 2.76 -6.30
CA VAL A 175 -13.81 3.49 -5.52
C VAL A 175 -12.57 2.63 -5.26
N VAL A 176 -12.75 1.32 -5.02
CA VAL A 176 -11.62 0.39 -4.89
C VAL A 176 -10.86 0.27 -6.22
N ALA A 177 -11.55 0.17 -7.35
CA ALA A 177 -10.92 0.16 -8.66
C ALA A 177 -10.15 1.46 -8.94
N PHE A 178 -10.73 2.61 -8.60
CA PHE A 178 -10.05 3.90 -8.68
C PHE A 178 -8.82 3.95 -7.78
N TYR A 179 -8.92 3.45 -6.55
CA TYR A 179 -7.78 3.36 -5.63
C TYR A 179 -6.65 2.52 -6.22
N ILE A 180 -6.96 1.32 -6.72
CA ILE A 180 -5.98 0.46 -7.39
C ILE A 180 -5.34 1.17 -8.61
N LEU A 181 -6.15 1.89 -9.39
CA LEU A 181 -5.65 2.68 -10.51
C LEU A 181 -4.64 3.75 -10.03
N CYS A 182 -4.96 4.50 -8.96
CA CYS A 182 -4.05 5.48 -8.39
C CYS A 182 -2.75 4.85 -7.88
N LEU A 183 -2.83 3.72 -7.17
CA LEU A 183 -1.66 2.99 -6.68
C LEU A 183 -0.72 2.58 -7.83
N ASN A 184 -1.28 2.03 -8.91
CA ASN A 184 -0.48 1.51 -10.01
C ASN A 184 -0.05 2.63 -10.98
N LEU A 185 -0.99 3.45 -11.46
CA LEU A 185 -0.71 4.45 -12.48
C LEU A 185 0.13 5.60 -11.94
N ILE A 186 -0.15 6.07 -10.71
CA ILE A 186 0.61 7.16 -10.11
C ILE A 186 1.77 6.59 -9.29
N GLY A 187 1.49 5.77 -8.27
CA GLY A 187 2.49 5.28 -7.34
C GLY A 187 3.58 4.44 -8.02
N LEU A 188 3.22 3.28 -8.56
CA LEU A 188 4.20 2.37 -9.17
C LEU A 188 4.90 2.97 -10.38
N THR A 189 4.14 3.64 -11.28
CA THR A 189 4.75 4.22 -12.48
C THR A 189 5.71 5.35 -12.14
N PHE A 190 5.33 6.25 -11.20
CA PHE A 190 6.22 7.33 -10.79
C PHE A 190 7.46 6.78 -10.08
N GLY A 191 7.30 5.72 -9.27
CA GLY A 191 8.42 5.05 -8.61
C GLY A 191 9.37 4.39 -9.58
N SER A 192 8.87 3.60 -10.53
CA SER A 192 9.72 2.87 -11.47
C SER A 192 10.38 3.80 -12.49
N LEU A 193 9.65 4.68 -13.15
CA LEU A 193 10.22 5.62 -14.12
C LEU A 193 11.12 6.65 -13.44
N GLY A 194 10.64 7.27 -12.36
CA GLY A 194 11.42 8.24 -11.60
C GLY A 194 12.66 7.63 -10.99
N GLY A 195 12.58 6.40 -10.46
CA GLY A 195 13.73 5.67 -9.95
C GLY A 195 14.77 5.39 -11.02
N GLY A 196 14.36 4.98 -12.24
CA GLY A 196 15.26 4.79 -13.38
C GLY A 196 15.96 6.08 -13.78
N ILE A 197 15.19 7.15 -14.04
CA ILE A 197 15.72 8.47 -14.42
C ILE A 197 16.68 8.99 -13.35
N PHE A 198 16.31 8.87 -12.07
CA PHE A 198 17.16 9.36 -10.98
C PHE A 198 18.46 8.54 -10.84
N THR A 199 18.40 7.22 -11.04
CA THR A 199 19.58 6.36 -11.06
C THR A 199 20.52 6.73 -12.21
N ASP A 200 20.00 6.97 -13.42
CA ASP A 200 20.80 7.37 -14.57
C ASP A 200 21.44 8.75 -14.36
N LEU A 201 20.71 9.68 -13.73
CA LEU A 201 21.24 10.98 -13.34
C LEU A 201 22.40 10.83 -12.34
N LEU A 202 22.25 10.02 -11.29
CA LEU A 202 23.30 9.77 -10.31
C LEU A 202 24.54 9.15 -10.94
N ARG A 203 24.37 8.24 -11.90
CA ARG A 203 25.47 7.65 -12.68
C ARG A 203 26.20 8.69 -13.55
N SER A 204 25.47 9.66 -14.12
CA SER A 204 26.09 10.72 -14.91
C SER A 204 26.98 11.64 -14.08
N PHE A 205 26.82 11.65 -12.75
CA PHE A 205 27.65 12.34 -11.78
C PHE A 205 28.71 11.43 -11.11
N ASP A 206 28.95 10.24 -11.66
CA ASP A 206 29.90 9.24 -11.14
C ASP A 206 29.67 8.88 -9.66
N VAL A 207 28.41 8.86 -9.21
CA VAL A 207 28.06 8.46 -7.85
C VAL A 207 28.32 6.96 -7.66
N ALA A 208 29.06 6.60 -6.61
CA ALA A 208 29.52 5.23 -6.38
C ALA A 208 28.40 4.21 -6.14
N GLU A 209 27.33 4.61 -5.41
CA GLU A 209 26.19 3.76 -5.05
C GLU A 209 24.87 4.38 -5.49
N PRO A 210 24.59 4.49 -6.81
CA PRO A 210 23.41 5.19 -7.31
C PRO A 210 22.10 4.52 -6.91
N TYR A 211 22.04 3.20 -6.84
CA TYR A 211 20.84 2.48 -6.42
C TYR A 211 20.55 2.65 -4.93
N THR A 212 21.56 2.64 -4.07
CA THR A 212 21.40 2.91 -2.63
C THR A 212 20.76 4.28 -2.42
N ILE A 213 21.33 5.33 -3.05
CA ILE A 213 20.82 6.71 -2.92
C ILE A 213 19.39 6.82 -3.46
N MET A 214 19.14 6.23 -4.62
CA MET A 214 17.82 6.24 -5.24
C MET A 214 16.79 5.56 -4.32
N LEU A 215 17.05 4.33 -3.87
CA LEU A 215 16.13 3.58 -3.03
C LEU A 215 15.86 4.26 -1.69
N VAL A 216 16.87 4.88 -1.08
CA VAL A 216 16.72 5.67 0.15
C VAL A 216 15.86 6.91 -0.10
N THR A 217 16.11 7.64 -1.20
CA THR A 217 15.32 8.83 -1.56
C THR A 217 13.86 8.49 -1.74
N PHE A 218 13.55 7.41 -2.46
CA PHE A 218 12.17 6.97 -2.67
C PHE A 218 11.51 6.42 -1.40
N SER A 219 12.30 5.82 -0.49
CA SER A 219 11.82 5.46 0.85
C SER A 219 11.46 6.67 1.69
N LEU A 220 12.24 7.76 1.60
CA LEU A 220 11.91 9.03 2.25
C LEU A 220 10.66 9.69 1.66
N ILE A 221 10.48 9.63 0.33
CA ILE A 221 9.23 10.07 -0.32
C ILE A 221 8.03 9.27 0.21
N ALA A 222 8.16 7.95 0.33
CA ALA A 222 7.12 7.13 0.96
C ALA A 222 6.87 7.50 2.43
N GLY A 223 7.88 8.00 3.14
CA GLY A 223 7.74 8.55 4.49
C GLY A 223 6.75 9.72 4.58
N LEU A 224 6.51 10.44 3.47
CA LEU A 224 5.46 11.46 3.41
C LEU A 224 4.03 10.89 3.55
N ALA A 225 3.86 9.56 3.46
CA ALA A 225 2.62 8.90 3.81
C ALA A 225 2.30 8.97 5.31
N ILE A 226 3.31 9.15 6.18
CA ILE A 226 3.17 9.20 7.64
C ILE A 226 2.14 10.26 8.07
N PRO A 227 2.26 11.55 7.69
CA PRO A 227 1.24 12.55 8.03
C PRO A 227 -0.13 12.23 7.42
N CYS A 228 -0.19 11.66 6.22
CA CYS A 228 -1.46 11.26 5.61
C CYS A 228 -2.18 10.22 6.46
N TYR A 229 -1.49 9.19 6.93
CA TYR A 229 -2.05 8.16 7.80
C TYR A 229 -2.42 8.68 9.18
N TYR A 230 -1.61 9.58 9.76
CA TYR A 230 -1.91 10.20 11.04
C TYR A 230 -3.21 10.99 11.01
N PHE A 231 -3.32 11.93 10.10
CA PHE A 231 -4.52 12.76 9.99
C PHE A 231 -5.72 11.93 9.52
N GLY A 232 -5.54 11.04 8.54
CA GLY A 232 -6.58 10.13 8.09
C GLY A 232 -7.11 9.24 9.21
N GLY A 233 -6.24 8.70 10.05
CA GLY A 233 -6.62 7.89 11.21
C GLY A 233 -7.37 8.66 12.28
N LYS A 234 -7.00 9.93 12.53
CA LYS A 234 -7.68 10.80 13.51
C LYS A 234 -9.11 11.15 13.10
N ILE A 235 -9.33 11.49 11.83
CA ILE A 235 -10.63 11.96 11.36
C ILE A 235 -11.54 10.81 10.87
N TYR A 236 -11.03 9.58 10.82
CA TYR A 236 -11.74 8.42 10.31
C TYR A 236 -13.11 8.20 10.95
N GLU A 237 -13.20 8.20 12.29
CA GLU A 237 -14.45 7.94 12.99
C GLU A 237 -15.49 9.04 12.80
N SER A 238 -15.06 10.29 12.71
CA SER A 238 -15.97 11.42 12.43
C SER A 238 -16.55 11.34 11.01
N ASP A 239 -15.69 11.05 10.03
CA ASP A 239 -16.10 10.87 8.63
C ASP A 239 -17.05 9.67 8.49
N ARG A 240 -16.72 8.55 9.12
CA ARG A 240 -17.54 7.34 9.09
C ARG A 240 -18.93 7.55 9.69
N LYS A 241 -19.03 8.22 10.84
CA LYS A 241 -20.32 8.52 11.48
C LYS A 241 -21.18 9.42 10.59
N ARG A 242 -20.61 10.50 10.06
CA ARG A 242 -21.30 11.41 9.13
C ARG A 242 -21.86 10.65 7.92
N LEU A 243 -21.05 9.79 7.29
CA LEU A 243 -21.47 8.99 6.14
C LEU A 243 -22.60 8.03 6.49
N LEU A 244 -22.57 7.38 7.68
CA LEU A 244 -23.65 6.49 8.13
C LEU A 244 -24.95 7.25 8.36
N GLU A 245 -24.92 8.47 8.85
CA GLU A 245 -26.11 9.34 9.02
C GLU A 245 -26.70 9.76 7.68
N GLU A 246 -25.83 10.13 6.70
CA GLU A 246 -26.26 10.49 5.34
C GLU A 246 -26.89 9.31 4.57
N PHE A 247 -26.51 8.07 4.87
CA PHE A 247 -27.04 6.87 4.19
C PHE A 247 -28.31 6.31 4.81
N ASN A 248 -28.62 6.67 6.07
CA ASN A 248 -29.83 6.24 6.76
C ASN A 248 -31.02 7.20 6.58
N ASN A 249 -30.79 8.37 5.99
CA ASN A 249 -31.79 9.34 5.60
C ASN A 249 -32.08 9.28 4.08
#